data_d19235e65bd148cc2fd03aa5d2d39e1e
#
_entry.id   d19235e65bd148cc2fd03aa5d2d39e1e
#
_cell.length_a   1.000
_cell.length_b   1.000
_cell.length_c   1.000
_cell.angle_alpha   90.00
_cell.angle_beta   90.00
_cell.angle_gamma   90.00
#
_symmetry.space_group_name_H-M   'P 1'
#
loop_
_entity.id
_entity.type
_entity.pdbx_description
1 polymer ?
#
loop_
_entity_poly.entity_id
_entity_poly.type
_entity_poly.pdbx_seq_one_letter_code
_entity_poly.pdbx_strand_id
1 'polypeptide(L)'
;MQTSKNIVANKLCRLSSFLHNASREFDNVAKLIKDKRIRMSIRGVALKTTQYKHELNSQLSMLRVNCVLRYNNEERRSKNIVNKNISDKKIVEQCCNSEEFFSRAYKSILNEYFPFKPLRDMLRYQFTGMQVSFRELNLLNSVMAPQVPA
;
A
#
# COMPACT_ATOMS: atom_id res chain seq x y z
N MET A 1 20.94 20.97 10.71
CA MET A 1 21.23 20.30 9.45
C MET A 1 20.83 18.84 9.53
N GLN A 2 19.84 18.45 8.73
CA GLN A 2 19.44 17.05 8.72
C GLN A 2 20.46 16.23 7.94
N THR A 3 20.97 15.19 8.58
CA THR A 3 21.84 14.24 7.89
C THR A 3 20.99 13.40 6.94
N SER A 4 21.59 12.85 5.87
CA SER A 4 20.90 11.94 4.97
C SER A 4 20.28 10.75 5.71
N LYS A 5 20.89 10.36 6.82
CA LYS A 5 20.39 9.29 7.69
C LYS A 5 19.01 9.63 8.27
N ASN A 6 18.82 10.88 8.69
CA ASN A 6 17.52 11.33 9.22
C ASN A 6 16.47 11.46 8.14
N ILE A 7 16.86 11.88 6.95
CA ILE A 7 15.96 11.96 5.81
C ILE A 7 15.42 10.56 5.47
N VAL A 8 16.32 9.58 5.40
CA VAL A 8 15.94 8.19 5.11
C VAL A 8 15.03 7.65 6.22
N ALA A 9 15.39 7.87 7.48
CA ALA A 9 14.59 7.41 8.61
C ALA A 9 13.17 7.99 8.54
N ASN A 10 13.04 9.27 8.22
CA ASN A 10 11.73 9.91 8.10
C ASN A 10 10.92 9.31 6.94
N LYS A 11 11.56 9.05 5.81
CA LYS A 11 10.88 8.44 4.68
C LYS A 11 10.44 7.01 4.98
N LEU A 12 11.24 6.26 5.70
CA LEU A 12 10.89 4.90 6.13
C LEU A 12 9.69 4.92 7.07
N CYS A 13 9.65 5.86 8.00
CA CYS A 13 8.51 6.01 8.90
C CYS A 13 7.23 6.37 8.12
N ARG A 14 7.35 7.23 7.13
CA ARG A 14 6.21 7.58 6.26
C ARG A 14 5.73 6.37 5.48
N LEU A 15 6.65 5.57 4.97
CA LEU A 15 6.28 4.34 4.27
C LEU A 15 5.55 3.38 5.20
N SER A 16 6.03 3.21 6.43
CA SER A 16 5.37 2.36 7.41
C SER A 16 3.94 2.82 7.68
N SER A 17 3.73 4.13 7.89
CA SER A 17 2.39 4.70 8.05
C SER A 17 1.54 4.49 6.81
N PHE A 18 2.12 4.70 5.64
CA PHE A 18 1.41 4.52 4.39
C PHE A 18 0.93 3.08 4.22
N LEU A 19 1.79 2.10 4.51
CA LEU A 19 1.43 0.69 4.41
C LEU A 19 0.35 0.33 5.43
N HIS A 20 0.43 0.88 6.64
CA HIS A 20 -0.58 0.66 7.67
C HIS A 20 -1.95 1.15 7.19
N ASN A 21 -2.01 2.37 6.70
CA ASN A 21 -3.27 2.95 6.22
C ASN A 21 -3.80 2.22 5.01
N ALA A 22 -2.92 1.88 4.08
CA ALA A 22 -3.30 1.16 2.86
C ALA A 22 -3.89 -0.21 3.20
N SER A 23 -3.28 -0.95 4.13
CA SER A 23 -3.80 -2.26 4.49
C SER A 23 -5.21 -2.18 5.07
N ARG A 24 -5.47 -1.15 5.87
CA ARG A 24 -6.81 -0.93 6.43
C ARG A 24 -7.81 -0.53 5.36
N GLU A 25 -7.41 0.35 4.45
CA GLU A 25 -8.28 0.78 3.35
C GLU A 25 -8.66 -0.36 2.44
N PHE A 26 -7.69 -1.18 2.04
CA PHE A 26 -7.97 -2.33 1.19
C PHE A 26 -8.87 -3.34 1.90
N ASP A 27 -8.64 -3.57 3.18
CA ASP A 27 -9.50 -4.48 3.94
C ASP A 27 -10.92 -3.94 4.04
N ASN A 28 -11.08 -2.66 4.29
CA ASN A 28 -12.40 -2.04 4.37
C ASN A 28 -13.10 -2.05 3.01
N VAL A 29 -12.37 -1.77 1.95
CA VAL A 29 -12.91 -1.77 0.59
C VAL A 29 -13.34 -3.17 0.19
N ALA A 30 -12.58 -4.19 0.56
CA ALA A 30 -12.92 -5.58 0.25
C ALA A 30 -14.30 -5.96 0.80
N LYS A 31 -14.67 -5.40 1.95
CA LYS A 31 -15.98 -5.67 2.54
C LYS A 31 -17.14 -5.14 1.70
N LEU A 32 -16.89 -4.17 0.85
CA LEU A 32 -17.91 -3.58 -0.03
C LEU A 32 -18.07 -4.34 -1.34
N ILE A 33 -17.14 -5.22 -1.66
CA ILE A 33 -17.13 -5.96 -2.92
C ILE A 33 -18.10 -7.13 -2.83
N LYS A 34 -18.93 -7.27 -3.84
CA LYS A 34 -19.95 -8.33 -3.92
C LYS A 34 -19.40 -9.60 -4.52
N ASP A 35 -18.56 -9.50 -5.56
CA ASP A 35 -17.97 -10.67 -6.20
C ASP A 35 -16.90 -11.27 -5.31
N LYS A 36 -17.03 -12.56 -5.02
CA LYS A 36 -16.13 -13.24 -4.09
C LYS A 36 -14.68 -13.26 -4.55
N ARG A 37 -14.45 -13.48 -5.85
CA ARG A 37 -13.08 -13.56 -6.38
C ARG A 37 -12.38 -12.22 -6.29
N ILE A 38 -13.08 -11.16 -6.61
CA ILE A 38 -12.56 -9.80 -6.53
C ILE A 38 -12.27 -9.45 -5.08
N ARG A 39 -13.19 -9.79 -4.18
CA ARG A 39 -13.01 -9.56 -2.74
C ARG A 39 -11.75 -10.24 -2.24
N MET A 40 -11.53 -11.49 -2.62
CA MET A 40 -10.36 -12.25 -2.21
C MET A 40 -9.07 -11.62 -2.76
N SER A 41 -9.12 -11.14 -4.00
CA SER A 41 -7.98 -10.46 -4.60
C SER A 41 -7.60 -9.19 -3.85
N ILE A 42 -8.58 -8.38 -3.51
CA ILE A 42 -8.33 -7.13 -2.76
C ILE A 42 -7.86 -7.43 -1.34
N ARG A 43 -8.43 -8.44 -0.69
CA ARG A 43 -7.94 -8.89 0.62
C ARG A 43 -6.50 -9.38 0.54
N GLY A 44 -6.14 -10.02 -0.58
CA GLY A 44 -4.75 -10.43 -0.81
C GLY A 44 -3.80 -9.23 -0.82
N VAL A 45 -4.21 -8.13 -1.42
CA VAL A 45 -3.41 -6.88 -1.39
C VAL A 45 -3.31 -6.36 0.05
N ALA A 46 -4.41 -6.38 0.79
CA ALA A 46 -4.41 -5.94 2.19
C ALA A 46 -3.45 -6.78 3.04
N LEU A 47 -3.48 -8.09 2.86
CA LEU A 47 -2.59 -9.00 3.59
C LEU A 47 -1.12 -8.75 3.23
N LYS A 48 -0.85 -8.54 1.96
CA LYS A 48 0.51 -8.26 1.49
C LYS A 48 1.05 -6.96 2.06
N THR A 49 0.24 -5.91 2.06
CA THR A 49 0.65 -4.63 2.65
C THR A 49 0.86 -4.75 4.16
N THR A 50 0.06 -5.54 4.85
CA THR A 50 0.25 -5.82 6.27
C THR A 50 1.58 -6.55 6.52
N GLN A 51 1.86 -7.55 5.72
CA GLN A 51 3.11 -8.29 5.80
C GLN A 51 4.31 -7.36 5.58
N TYR A 52 4.25 -6.53 4.54
CA TYR A 52 5.33 -5.60 4.24
C TYR A 52 5.53 -4.57 5.34
N LYS A 53 4.44 -4.11 5.94
CA LYS A 53 4.51 -3.22 7.09
C LYS A 53 5.26 -3.87 8.25
N HIS A 54 4.94 -5.12 8.55
CA HIS A 54 5.60 -5.83 9.64
C HIS A 54 7.09 -6.07 9.34
N GLU A 55 7.43 -6.42 8.11
CA GLU A 55 8.83 -6.58 7.70
C GLU A 55 9.60 -5.27 7.85
N LEU A 56 9.00 -4.18 7.40
CA LEU A 56 9.62 -2.86 7.52
C LEU A 56 9.78 -2.45 8.98
N ASN A 57 8.76 -2.64 9.80
CA ASN A 57 8.82 -2.28 11.21
C ASN A 57 9.86 -3.10 11.96
N SER A 58 10.05 -4.36 11.60
CA SER A 58 11.13 -5.18 12.14
C SER A 58 12.50 -4.56 11.85
N GLN A 59 12.73 -4.13 10.62
CA GLN A 59 13.99 -3.50 10.24
C GLN A 59 14.18 -2.16 10.96
N LEU A 60 13.11 -1.37 11.06
CA LEU A 60 13.17 -0.09 11.77
C LEU A 60 13.50 -0.29 13.24
N SER A 61 12.94 -1.31 13.85
CA SER A 61 13.23 -1.65 15.24
C SER A 61 14.70 -2.02 15.42
N MET A 62 15.26 -2.83 14.52
CA MET A 62 16.66 -3.20 14.55
C MET A 62 17.58 -1.99 14.38
N LEU A 63 17.16 -1.02 13.59
CA LEU A 63 17.91 0.20 13.36
C LEU A 63 17.64 1.28 14.43
N ARG A 64 16.81 0.95 15.41
CA ARG A 64 16.41 1.86 16.51
C ARG A 64 15.74 3.13 16.00
N VAL A 65 14.96 3.00 14.94
CA VAL A 65 14.17 4.11 14.41
C VAL A 65 12.80 4.07 15.05
N ASN A 66 12.38 5.18 15.67
CA ASN A 66 11.09 5.27 16.33
C ASN A 66 10.11 6.09 15.48
N CYS A 67 9.02 5.47 15.09
CA CYS A 67 8.01 6.08 14.24
C CYS A 67 6.69 6.35 14.95
N VAL A 68 6.63 6.20 16.27
CA VAL A 68 5.36 6.16 17.03
C VAL A 68 4.51 7.40 16.82
N LEU A 69 5.12 8.55 16.61
CA LEU A 69 4.39 9.81 16.50
C LEU A 69 3.71 10.04 15.16
N ARG A 70 3.92 9.15 14.19
CA ARG A 70 3.47 9.43 12.82
C ARG A 70 2.16 8.75 12.44
N TYR A 71 1.70 7.77 13.19
CA TYR A 71 0.45 7.09 12.90
C TYR A 71 -0.77 7.95 13.18
N ASN A 72 -0.64 8.92 14.08
CA ASN A 72 -1.80 9.67 14.58
C ASN A 72 -2.32 10.73 13.63
N ASN A 73 -1.55 11.13 12.63
CA ASN A 73 -1.93 12.26 11.77
C ASN A 73 -2.64 11.84 10.50
N GLU A 74 -2.69 10.54 10.20
CA GLU A 74 -3.20 10.09 8.91
C GLU A 74 -4.51 9.33 8.98
N GLU A 75 -5.06 9.12 10.15
CA GLU A 75 -6.31 8.38 10.33
C GLU A 75 -7.52 9.09 9.73
N ARG A 76 -7.37 10.35 9.35
CA ARG A 76 -8.49 11.15 8.86
C ARG A 76 -8.78 10.97 7.38
N ARG A 77 -7.91 10.32 6.62
CA ARG A 77 -8.05 10.22 5.16
C ARG A 77 -8.88 9.05 4.68
N SER A 78 -9.14 8.09 5.51
CA SER A 78 -9.86 6.88 5.11
C SER A 78 -11.37 7.06 5.02
N LYS A 79 -11.88 8.25 5.22
CA LYS A 79 -13.31 8.51 5.21
C LYS A 79 -13.93 8.68 3.84
N ASN A 80 -13.15 8.65 2.78
CA ASN A 80 -13.64 9.02 1.46
C ASN A 80 -14.20 7.88 0.64
N ILE A 81 -14.15 6.66 1.15
CA ILE A 81 -14.62 5.51 0.40
C ILE A 81 -15.85 4.94 1.09
N VAL A 82 -16.87 5.75 1.23
CA VAL A 82 -18.09 5.20 1.81
C VAL A 82 -19.26 5.54 0.92
N ASN A 83 -19.32 4.88 -0.20
CA ASN A 83 -20.56 4.86 -0.91
C ASN A 83 -20.95 3.41 -1.15
N LYS A 84 -21.91 2.93 -0.39
CA LYS A 84 -22.37 1.55 -0.44
C LYS A 84 -23.00 1.17 -1.77
N ASN A 85 -23.19 2.13 -2.68
CA ASN A 85 -23.85 1.90 -3.96
C ASN A 85 -22.89 1.87 -5.15
N ILE A 86 -21.57 1.88 -4.88
CA ILE A 86 -20.58 1.84 -5.94
C ILE A 86 -20.48 0.40 -6.47
N SER A 87 -20.37 0.24 -7.78
CA SER A 87 -20.19 -1.07 -8.41
C SER A 87 -18.81 -1.63 -8.07
N ASP A 88 -18.69 -2.95 -8.12
CA ASP A 88 -17.41 -3.63 -7.91
C ASP A 88 -16.35 -3.10 -8.87
N LYS A 89 -16.70 -2.91 -10.14
CA LYS A 89 -15.78 -2.41 -11.14
C LYS A 89 -15.19 -1.05 -10.74
N LYS A 90 -16.04 -0.15 -10.26
CA LYS A 90 -15.59 1.18 -9.85
C LYS A 90 -14.66 1.11 -8.64
N ILE A 91 -14.96 0.22 -7.70
CA ILE A 91 -14.12 0.01 -6.53
C ILE A 91 -12.74 -0.52 -6.94
N VAL A 92 -12.71 -1.49 -7.86
CA VAL A 92 -11.45 -2.04 -8.36
C VAL A 92 -10.64 -0.96 -9.08
N GLU A 93 -11.30 -0.12 -9.87
CA GLU A 93 -10.62 1.00 -10.52
C GLU A 93 -9.97 1.95 -9.50
N GLN A 94 -10.67 2.25 -8.42
CA GLN A 94 -10.11 3.08 -7.35
C GLN A 94 -8.91 2.40 -6.69
N CYS A 95 -8.99 1.10 -6.48
CA CYS A 95 -7.86 0.34 -5.94
C CYS A 95 -6.66 0.40 -6.89
N CYS A 96 -6.90 0.22 -8.18
CA CYS A 96 -5.83 0.28 -9.18
C CYS A 96 -5.17 1.67 -9.23
N ASN A 97 -5.94 2.72 -9.04
CA ASN A 97 -5.42 4.08 -9.04
C ASN A 97 -4.46 4.34 -7.87
N SER A 98 -4.53 3.55 -6.82
CA SER A 98 -3.61 3.72 -5.69
C SER A 98 -2.20 3.22 -5.98
N GLU A 99 -1.99 2.50 -7.08
CA GLU A 99 -0.66 2.03 -7.48
C GLU A 99 0.36 3.16 -7.56
N GLU A 100 -0.05 4.30 -8.08
CA GLU A 100 0.83 5.45 -8.22
C GLU A 100 1.38 5.90 -6.87
N PHE A 101 0.54 5.90 -5.83
CA PHE A 101 0.96 6.30 -4.49
C PHE A 101 1.97 5.33 -3.90
N PHE A 102 1.75 4.03 -4.10
CA PHE A 102 2.72 3.01 -3.68
C PHE A 102 4.05 3.20 -4.41
N SER A 103 3.99 3.42 -5.71
CA SER A 103 5.19 3.61 -6.52
C SER A 103 6.00 4.79 -6.02
N ARG A 104 5.36 5.92 -5.76
CA ARG A 104 6.02 7.11 -5.24
C ARG A 104 6.64 6.87 -3.87
N ALA A 105 5.91 6.19 -2.99
CA ALA A 105 6.37 5.94 -1.63
C ALA A 105 7.66 5.11 -1.62
N TYR A 106 7.69 4.03 -2.40
CA TYR A 106 8.89 3.19 -2.48
C TYR A 106 10.03 3.88 -3.23
N LYS A 107 9.74 4.51 -4.36
CA LYS A 107 10.78 5.17 -5.15
C LYS A 107 11.43 6.33 -4.40
N SER A 108 10.66 7.04 -3.60
CA SER A 108 11.21 8.12 -2.78
C SER A 108 12.35 7.66 -1.89
N ILE A 109 12.23 6.45 -1.33
CA ILE A 109 13.27 5.89 -0.47
C ILE A 109 14.38 5.26 -1.30
N LEU A 110 14.01 4.49 -2.33
CA LEU A 110 14.99 3.77 -3.14
C LEU A 110 15.89 4.71 -3.92
N ASN A 111 15.45 5.94 -4.16
CA ASN A 111 16.27 6.97 -4.81
C ASN A 111 17.27 7.62 -3.84
N GLU A 112 17.11 7.42 -2.53
CA GLU A 112 18.07 7.92 -1.56
C GLU A 112 19.25 6.96 -1.41
N TYR A 113 20.42 7.52 -1.14
CA TYR A 113 21.57 6.70 -0.83
C TYR A 113 21.56 6.34 0.66
N PHE A 114 21.58 5.05 0.95
CA PHE A 114 21.78 4.56 2.31
C PHE A 114 22.45 3.19 2.27
N PRO A 115 23.37 2.92 3.24
CA PRO A 115 24.27 1.77 3.13
C PRO A 115 23.71 0.45 3.64
N PHE A 116 22.45 0.40 4.04
CA PHE A 116 21.86 -0.82 4.59
C PHE A 116 21.30 -1.68 3.46
N LYS A 117 22.18 -2.52 2.91
CA LYS A 117 21.81 -3.35 1.76
C LYS A 117 20.62 -4.28 2.04
N PRO A 118 20.56 -4.98 3.18
CA PRO A 118 19.40 -5.86 3.45
C PRO A 118 18.07 -5.12 3.44
N LEU A 119 18.03 -3.91 4.02
CA LEU A 119 16.83 -3.09 4.02
C LEU A 119 16.48 -2.65 2.59
N ARG A 120 17.47 -2.21 1.84
CA ARG A 120 17.29 -1.77 0.46
C ARG A 120 16.76 -2.91 -0.42
N ASP A 121 17.32 -4.10 -0.26
CA ASP A 121 16.89 -5.28 -1.01
C ASP A 121 15.46 -5.67 -0.64
N MET A 122 15.12 -5.58 0.65
CA MET A 122 13.76 -5.83 1.11
C MET A 122 12.77 -4.85 0.49
N LEU A 123 13.12 -3.57 0.45
CA LEU A 123 12.25 -2.54 -0.14
C LEU A 123 12.04 -2.78 -1.64
N ARG A 124 13.08 -3.18 -2.35
CA ARG A 124 12.96 -3.53 -3.78
C ARG A 124 12.04 -4.73 -3.97
N TYR A 125 12.19 -5.72 -3.13
CA TYR A 125 11.34 -6.90 -3.17
C TYR A 125 9.88 -6.53 -2.92
N GLN A 126 9.64 -5.71 -1.91
CA GLN A 126 8.28 -5.25 -1.59
C GLN A 126 7.68 -4.43 -2.73
N PHE A 127 8.46 -3.52 -3.29
CA PHE A 127 8.02 -2.70 -4.42
C PHE A 127 7.61 -3.57 -5.60
N THR A 128 8.46 -4.54 -5.96
CA THR A 128 8.15 -5.49 -7.03
C THR A 128 6.89 -6.29 -6.72
N GLY A 129 6.75 -6.74 -5.48
CA GLY A 129 5.57 -7.48 -5.05
C GLY A 129 4.29 -6.67 -5.19
N MET A 130 4.35 -5.38 -4.85
CA MET A 130 3.18 -4.51 -5.01
C MET A 130 2.85 -4.28 -6.48
N GLN A 131 3.87 -4.12 -7.32
CA GLN A 131 3.65 -3.97 -8.77
C GLN A 131 2.93 -5.20 -9.34
N VAL A 132 3.34 -6.39 -8.92
CA VAL A 132 2.69 -7.63 -9.36
C VAL A 132 1.23 -7.66 -8.89
N SER A 133 0.98 -7.30 -7.66
CA SER A 133 -0.39 -7.28 -7.12
C SER A 133 -1.30 -6.32 -7.89
N PHE A 134 -0.80 -5.14 -8.22
CA PHE A 134 -1.58 -4.18 -8.98
C PHE A 134 -1.77 -4.61 -10.43
N ARG A 135 -0.79 -5.29 -11.01
CA ARG A 135 -0.95 -5.87 -12.34
C ARG A 135 -2.07 -6.89 -12.36
N GLU A 136 -2.14 -7.73 -11.35
CA GLU A 136 -3.21 -8.71 -11.21
C GLU A 136 -4.57 -8.04 -11.06
N LEU A 137 -4.65 -6.98 -10.26
CA LEU A 137 -5.89 -6.20 -10.12
C LEU A 137 -6.30 -5.55 -11.44
N ASN A 138 -5.34 -5.01 -12.17
CA ASN A 138 -5.62 -4.40 -13.47
C ASN A 138 -6.13 -5.43 -14.47
N LEU A 139 -5.53 -6.62 -14.48
CA LEU A 139 -6.01 -7.71 -15.34
C LEU A 139 -7.43 -8.12 -14.94
N LEU A 140 -7.69 -8.24 -13.67
CA LEU A 140 -9.02 -8.58 -13.17
C LEU A 140 -10.03 -7.51 -13.59
N ASN A 141 -9.67 -6.26 -13.47
CA ASN A 141 -10.52 -5.15 -13.89
C ASN A 141 -10.83 -5.20 -15.38
N SER A 142 -9.84 -5.55 -16.20
CA SER A 142 -10.04 -5.60 -17.65
C SER A 142 -10.89 -6.79 -18.11
N VAL A 143 -10.89 -7.91 -17.36
CA VAL A 143 -11.73 -9.05 -17.70
C VAL A 143 -13.10 -8.99 -17.05
N MET A 144 -13.32 -8.05 -16.14
CA MET A 144 -14.66 -7.82 -15.63
C MET A 144 -15.51 -7.33 -16.78
N ALA A 145 -16.58 -8.08 -17.06
CA ALA A 145 -17.49 -7.72 -18.12
C ALA A 145 -17.90 -6.25 -17.94
N PRO A 146 -17.77 -5.44 -18.98
CA PRO A 146 -18.39 -4.14 -18.92
C PRO A 146 -19.84 -4.39 -18.60
N GLN A 147 -20.33 -3.77 -17.55
CA GLN A 147 -21.73 -3.78 -17.23
C GLN A 147 -22.43 -3.06 -18.36
N VAL A 148 -22.58 -3.77 -19.47
CA VAL A 148 -23.34 -3.22 -20.56
C VAL A 148 -24.78 -3.25 -20.09
N PRO A 149 -25.37 -2.08 -19.93
CA PRO A 149 -26.79 -2.08 -19.70
C PRO A 149 -27.41 -2.76 -20.93
N ALA A 150 -28.04 -3.86 -20.67
CA ALA A 150 -28.78 -4.54 -21.73
C ALA A 150 -29.78 -3.57 -22.34
#